data_8cabb0ccc931c5ce4b9f568a71a27566
#
_entry.id   8cabb0ccc931c5ce4b9f568a71a27566
#
_cell.length_a   1.000
_cell.length_b   1.000
_cell.length_c   1.000
_cell.angle_alpha   90.00
_cell.angle_beta   90.00
_cell.angle_gamma   90.00
#
_symmetry.space_group_name_H-M   'P 1'
#
loop_
_entity.id
_entity.type
_entity.pdbx_description
1 polymer ?
#
loop_
_entity_poly.entity_id
_entity_poly.type
_entity_poly.pdbx_seq_one_letter_code
_entity_poly.pdbx_strand_id
1 'polypeptide(L)'
;VGGVASYSTALHLMRTGAVGVLVGVGPGAACTTRGVIGVGVPQATAIADAAGARMTHLHETGRYCHVIADGGMRTGGDIAKAIACGADAVMIGSPLARAVEAPGRGNHWGMATFHPDLPRGTRVRTTPLGTLKEILLGPAPVNDGSMNLFGGLRTSMATTGYEDIRSFQRAEVMVAPALMSEGKKLQNEQSVGMGSNGRAAVSAGVAVSDD
;
A
#
# COMPACT_ATOMS: atom_id res chain seq x y z
N VAL A 1 -8.27 -16.31 -2.05
CA VAL A 1 -8.50 -16.58 -0.61
C VAL A 1 -7.46 -15.87 0.23
N GLY A 2 -7.72 -15.68 1.55
CA GLY A 2 -6.81 -14.98 2.48
C GLY A 2 -7.56 -14.41 3.67
N GLY A 3 -6.97 -13.56 4.57
CA GLY A 3 -5.59 -13.07 4.59
C GLY A 3 -4.60 -14.05 5.23
N VAL A 4 -3.49 -14.17 4.61
CA VAL A 4 -2.36 -14.93 5.11
C VAL A 4 -1.15 -14.02 5.34
N ALA A 5 -0.22 -14.43 6.21
CA ALA A 5 0.94 -13.62 6.53
C ALA A 5 2.21 -14.44 6.78
N SER A 6 2.21 -15.74 6.43
CA SER A 6 3.38 -16.60 6.59
C SER A 6 3.52 -17.56 5.41
N TYR A 7 4.75 -18.00 5.18
CA TYR A 7 5.09 -18.98 4.15
C TYR A 7 4.23 -20.26 4.24
N SER A 8 4.15 -20.86 5.43
CA SER A 8 3.45 -22.13 5.62
C SER A 8 1.95 -22.03 5.33
N THR A 9 1.30 -20.95 5.78
CA THR A 9 -0.13 -20.73 5.56
C THR A 9 -0.41 -20.43 4.08
N ALA A 10 0.43 -19.63 3.42
CA ALA A 10 0.31 -19.36 1.99
C ALA A 10 0.45 -20.64 1.18
N LEU A 11 1.48 -21.45 1.45
CA LEU A 11 1.71 -22.72 0.76
C LEU A 11 0.55 -23.70 0.97
N HIS A 12 0.00 -23.76 2.19
CA HIS A 12 -1.16 -24.61 2.47
C HIS A 12 -2.35 -24.23 1.58
N LEU A 13 -2.71 -22.95 1.49
CA LEU A 13 -3.82 -22.51 0.64
C LEU A 13 -3.56 -22.75 -0.85
N MET A 14 -2.33 -22.55 -1.31
CA MET A 14 -1.93 -22.85 -2.69
C MET A 14 -2.11 -24.34 -3.02
N ARG A 15 -1.67 -25.22 -2.11
CA ARG A 15 -1.82 -26.70 -2.26
C ARG A 15 -3.27 -27.15 -2.23
N THR A 16 -4.17 -26.42 -1.57
CA THR A 16 -5.61 -26.70 -1.59
C THR A 16 -6.31 -26.17 -2.85
N GLY A 17 -5.58 -25.59 -3.79
CA GLY A 17 -6.09 -25.19 -5.09
C GLY A 17 -6.37 -23.70 -5.26
N ALA A 18 -5.91 -22.85 -4.34
CA ALA A 18 -6.03 -21.41 -4.51
C ALA A 18 -5.24 -20.95 -5.75
N VAL A 19 -5.87 -20.14 -6.59
CA VAL A 19 -5.24 -19.49 -7.75
C VAL A 19 -4.69 -18.09 -7.40
N GLY A 20 -5.04 -17.57 -6.24
CA GLY A 20 -4.53 -16.33 -5.69
C GLY A 20 -4.73 -16.26 -4.19
N VAL A 21 -3.72 -15.73 -3.48
CA VAL A 21 -3.74 -15.52 -2.03
C VAL A 21 -3.65 -14.04 -1.71
N LEU A 22 -4.53 -13.58 -0.81
CA LEU A 22 -4.49 -12.23 -0.24
C LEU A 22 -3.52 -12.24 0.94
N VAL A 23 -2.47 -11.44 0.83
CA VAL A 23 -1.37 -11.42 1.79
C VAL A 23 -1.43 -10.16 2.64
N GLY A 24 -1.61 -10.34 3.91
CA GLY A 24 -1.70 -9.30 4.92
C GLY A 24 -2.76 -9.60 5.97
N VAL A 25 -2.40 -9.41 7.23
CA VAL A 25 -3.29 -9.50 8.37
C VAL A 25 -3.21 -8.18 9.14
N GLY A 26 -4.27 -7.39 9.00
CA GLY A 26 -4.44 -6.14 9.71
C GLY A 26 -3.52 -4.97 9.34
N PRO A 27 -2.96 -4.84 8.12
CA PRO A 27 -2.09 -3.71 7.79
C PRO A 27 -2.86 -2.45 7.40
N GLY A 28 -4.15 -2.56 7.12
CA GLY A 28 -4.99 -1.45 6.64
C GLY A 28 -5.26 -0.40 7.73
N ALA A 29 -5.41 0.87 7.32
CA ALA A 29 -5.61 1.99 8.24
C ALA A 29 -6.92 1.89 9.06
N ALA A 30 -7.95 1.26 8.53
CA ALA A 30 -9.23 1.05 9.23
C ALA A 30 -9.29 -0.30 9.97
N CYS A 31 -8.24 -1.12 9.91
CA CYS A 31 -8.21 -2.41 10.57
C CYS A 31 -7.77 -2.28 12.02
N THR A 32 -8.48 -2.97 12.92
CA THR A 32 -8.19 -3.00 14.35
C THR A 32 -7.51 -4.29 14.81
N THR A 33 -7.35 -5.27 13.92
CA THR A 33 -6.85 -6.61 14.23
C THR A 33 -5.53 -6.59 15.00
N ARG A 34 -4.53 -5.84 14.51
CA ARG A 34 -3.20 -5.79 15.16
C ARG A 34 -3.25 -5.18 16.56
N GLY A 35 -4.02 -4.10 16.74
CA GLY A 35 -4.14 -3.43 18.03
C GLY A 35 -5.02 -4.16 19.03
N VAL A 36 -6.04 -4.89 18.57
CA VAL A 36 -7.03 -5.55 19.44
C VAL A 36 -6.62 -6.98 19.82
N ILE A 37 -6.13 -7.76 18.87
CA ILE A 37 -5.81 -9.17 19.12
C ILE A 37 -4.31 -9.48 18.98
N GLY A 38 -3.48 -8.48 18.68
CA GLY A 38 -2.01 -8.63 18.63
C GLY A 38 -1.48 -9.47 17.47
N VAL A 39 -2.31 -9.77 16.46
CA VAL A 39 -1.93 -10.60 15.31
C VAL A 39 -1.54 -9.72 14.13
N GLY A 40 -0.35 -9.97 13.59
CA GLY A 40 0.12 -9.28 12.40
C GLY A 40 1.59 -9.57 12.10
N VAL A 41 1.95 -9.41 10.82
CA VAL A 41 3.31 -9.53 10.32
C VAL A 41 3.63 -8.28 9.50
N PRO A 42 4.86 -7.72 9.54
CA PRO A 42 5.26 -6.65 8.64
C PRO A 42 4.99 -7.01 7.18
N GLN A 43 4.36 -6.11 6.43
CA GLN A 43 3.79 -6.46 5.12
C GLN A 43 4.86 -6.92 4.11
N ALA A 44 6.03 -6.30 4.09
CA ALA A 44 7.13 -6.71 3.21
C ALA A 44 7.57 -8.16 3.49
N THR A 45 7.70 -8.54 4.76
CA THR A 45 8.02 -9.90 5.18
C THR A 45 6.94 -10.89 4.76
N ALA A 46 5.66 -10.57 5.01
CA ALA A 46 4.55 -11.44 4.65
C ALA A 46 4.46 -11.68 3.13
N ILE A 47 4.72 -10.63 2.32
CA ILE A 47 4.75 -10.74 0.86
C ILE A 47 5.92 -11.62 0.39
N ALA A 48 7.12 -11.40 0.91
CA ALA A 48 8.30 -12.20 0.55
C ALA A 48 8.11 -13.68 0.92
N ASP A 49 7.55 -13.97 2.09
CA ASP A 49 7.20 -15.33 2.53
C ASP A 49 6.20 -16.00 1.56
N ALA A 50 5.13 -15.29 1.20
CA ALA A 50 4.13 -15.82 0.28
C ALA A 50 4.69 -15.99 -1.15
N ALA A 51 5.57 -15.10 -1.59
CA ALA A 51 6.27 -15.23 -2.87
C ALA A 51 7.20 -16.46 -2.88
N GLY A 52 7.90 -16.73 -1.78
CA GLY A 52 8.68 -17.95 -1.59
C GLY A 52 7.79 -19.20 -1.64
N ALA A 53 6.65 -19.19 -0.97
CA ALA A 53 5.65 -20.28 -1.01
C ALA A 53 5.12 -20.52 -2.42
N ARG A 54 4.85 -19.47 -3.20
CA ARG A 54 4.46 -19.57 -4.61
C ARG A 54 5.52 -20.28 -5.44
N MET A 55 6.79 -19.97 -5.26
CA MET A 55 7.86 -20.64 -5.99
C MET A 55 7.92 -22.14 -5.67
N THR A 56 7.77 -22.50 -4.41
CA THR A 56 7.70 -23.91 -4.01
C THR A 56 6.49 -24.60 -4.65
N HIS A 57 5.30 -24.01 -4.56
CA HIS A 57 4.09 -24.55 -5.16
C HIS A 57 4.21 -24.71 -6.69
N LEU A 58 4.81 -23.73 -7.36
CA LEU A 58 5.08 -23.78 -8.80
C LEU A 58 6.01 -24.94 -9.17
N HIS A 59 7.08 -25.15 -8.40
CA HIS A 59 8.01 -26.27 -8.63
C HIS A 59 7.34 -27.64 -8.38
N GLU A 60 6.48 -27.73 -7.35
CA GLU A 60 5.78 -28.98 -7.02
C GLU A 60 4.70 -29.36 -8.02
N THR A 61 3.99 -28.36 -8.58
CA THR A 61 2.71 -28.61 -9.29
C THR A 61 2.68 -28.09 -10.73
N GLY A 62 3.64 -27.24 -11.12
CA GLY A 62 3.60 -26.50 -12.37
C GLY A 62 2.54 -25.38 -12.41
N ARG A 63 1.80 -25.15 -11.33
CA ARG A 63 0.71 -24.17 -11.26
C ARG A 63 1.16 -22.90 -10.60
N TYR A 64 0.89 -21.76 -11.24
CA TYR A 64 1.15 -20.44 -10.68
C TYR A 64 -0.01 -19.99 -9.78
N CYS A 65 0.30 -19.50 -8.59
CA CYS A 65 -0.66 -18.88 -7.69
C CYS A 65 -0.28 -17.41 -7.49
N HIS A 66 -1.21 -16.50 -7.71
CA HIS A 66 -0.96 -15.06 -7.58
C HIS A 66 -0.85 -14.64 -6.13
N VAL A 67 0.14 -13.80 -5.84
CA VAL A 67 0.34 -13.15 -4.54
C VAL A 67 -0.21 -11.73 -4.64
N ILE A 68 -1.25 -11.43 -3.89
CA ILE A 68 -1.93 -10.13 -3.86
C ILE A 68 -1.66 -9.47 -2.52
N ALA A 69 -0.83 -8.43 -2.50
CA ALA A 69 -0.55 -7.67 -1.28
C ALA A 69 -1.80 -6.90 -0.85
N ASP A 70 -2.36 -7.24 0.32
CA ASP A 70 -3.62 -6.68 0.80
C ASP A 70 -3.41 -5.70 1.95
N GLY A 71 -3.64 -4.42 1.65
CA GLY A 71 -3.68 -3.33 2.60
C GLY A 71 -2.32 -2.77 3.04
N GLY A 72 -2.39 -1.64 3.74
CA GLY A 72 -1.21 -0.97 4.32
C GLY A 72 -0.45 -0.04 3.37
N MET A 73 -0.78 0.01 2.09
CA MET A 73 -0.13 0.86 1.10
C MET A 73 -0.87 2.18 0.95
N ARG A 74 -0.14 3.29 0.97
CA ARG A 74 -0.68 4.65 0.90
C ARG A 74 -0.10 5.47 -0.24
N THR A 75 1.08 5.10 -0.72
CA THR A 75 1.85 5.82 -1.73
C THR A 75 2.25 4.92 -2.88
N GLY A 76 2.62 5.52 -4.02
CA GLY A 76 3.19 4.77 -5.14
C GLY A 76 4.47 4.01 -4.76
N GLY A 77 5.27 4.57 -3.85
CA GLY A 77 6.47 3.90 -3.32
C GLY A 77 6.14 2.68 -2.45
N ASP A 78 5.02 2.69 -1.71
CA ASP A 78 4.58 1.50 -0.97
C ASP A 78 4.15 0.38 -1.92
N ILE A 79 3.45 0.74 -3.01
CA ILE A 79 3.08 -0.21 -4.07
C ILE A 79 4.34 -0.79 -4.73
N ALA A 80 5.31 0.05 -5.08
CA ALA A 80 6.58 -0.40 -5.66
C ALA A 80 7.30 -1.39 -4.74
N LYS A 81 7.40 -1.10 -3.44
CA LYS A 81 7.98 -2.03 -2.45
C LYS A 81 7.22 -3.36 -2.39
N ALA A 82 5.89 -3.34 -2.42
CA ALA A 82 5.09 -4.55 -2.40
C ALA A 82 5.38 -5.44 -3.64
N ILE A 83 5.44 -4.85 -4.82
CA ILE A 83 5.79 -5.58 -6.06
C ILE A 83 7.23 -6.11 -6.00
N ALA A 84 8.20 -5.28 -5.58
CA ALA A 84 9.60 -5.71 -5.43
C ALA A 84 9.77 -6.86 -4.42
N CYS A 85 8.93 -6.91 -3.38
CA CYS A 85 8.89 -8.05 -2.45
C CYS A 85 8.23 -9.32 -3.03
N GLY A 86 7.73 -9.27 -4.26
CA GLY A 86 7.19 -10.42 -4.99
C GLY A 86 5.67 -10.47 -5.14
N ALA A 87 4.93 -9.40 -4.83
CA ALA A 87 3.50 -9.36 -5.12
C ALA A 87 3.25 -9.21 -6.64
N ASP A 88 2.21 -9.87 -7.13
CA ASP A 88 1.72 -9.75 -8.51
C ASP A 88 0.72 -8.60 -8.66
N ALA A 89 0.01 -8.31 -7.60
CA ALA A 89 -0.99 -7.25 -7.53
C ALA A 89 -1.06 -6.67 -6.11
N VAL A 90 -1.74 -5.54 -5.98
CA VAL A 90 -1.98 -4.88 -4.70
C VAL A 90 -3.47 -4.61 -4.52
N MET A 91 -3.95 -4.74 -3.29
CA MET A 91 -5.28 -4.32 -2.87
C MET A 91 -5.15 -3.08 -1.98
N ILE A 92 -5.71 -1.98 -2.44
CA ILE A 92 -5.64 -0.68 -1.75
C ILE A 92 -7.05 -0.19 -1.39
N GLY A 93 -7.21 0.31 -0.19
CA GLY A 93 -8.48 0.84 0.31
C GLY A 93 -8.42 2.33 0.59
N SER A 94 -7.58 2.74 1.54
CA SER A 94 -7.51 4.13 2.00
C SER A 94 -7.20 5.15 0.89
N PRO A 95 -6.30 4.90 -0.07
CA PRO A 95 -6.11 5.81 -1.19
C PRO A 95 -7.38 6.00 -2.01
N LEU A 96 -8.11 4.93 -2.31
CA LEU A 96 -9.35 5.00 -3.10
C LEU A 96 -10.49 5.64 -2.33
N ALA A 97 -10.55 5.45 -0.99
CA ALA A 97 -11.53 6.10 -0.12
C ALA A 97 -11.38 7.64 -0.09
N ARG A 98 -10.23 8.17 -0.52
CA ARG A 98 -9.96 9.61 -0.65
C ARG A 98 -10.32 10.18 -2.02
N ALA A 99 -10.84 9.38 -2.94
CA ALA A 99 -11.40 9.87 -4.18
C ALA A 99 -12.74 10.61 -3.93
N VAL A 100 -12.98 11.69 -4.65
CA VAL A 100 -14.25 12.45 -4.55
C VAL A 100 -15.45 11.61 -4.98
N GLU A 101 -15.22 10.61 -5.85
CA GLU A 101 -16.25 9.66 -6.32
C GLU A 101 -16.49 8.51 -5.32
N ALA A 102 -15.65 8.38 -4.27
CA ALA A 102 -15.81 7.29 -3.32
C ALA A 102 -17.17 7.35 -2.60
N PRO A 103 -17.93 6.25 -2.57
CA PRO A 103 -19.30 6.25 -2.02
C PRO A 103 -19.34 6.55 -0.51
N GLY A 104 -18.22 6.36 0.20
CA GLY A 104 -18.09 6.67 1.62
C GLY A 104 -18.03 8.16 1.95
N ARG A 105 -17.95 9.04 0.96
CA ARG A 105 -17.94 10.51 1.12
C ARG A 105 -16.98 10.96 2.22
N GLY A 106 -15.71 10.55 2.11
CA GLY A 106 -14.68 10.86 3.09
C GLY A 106 -14.68 9.96 4.32
N ASN A 107 -15.39 8.83 4.28
CA ASN A 107 -15.31 7.82 5.32
C ASN A 107 -15.01 6.45 4.69
N HIS A 108 -14.26 5.63 5.42
CA HIS A 108 -14.12 4.20 5.13
C HIS A 108 -14.03 3.40 6.42
N TRP A 109 -14.17 2.09 6.34
CA TRP A 109 -14.26 1.22 7.51
C TRP A 109 -13.67 -0.15 7.23
N GLY A 110 -13.23 -0.82 8.30
CA GLY A 110 -12.69 -2.18 8.24
C GLY A 110 -13.80 -3.22 8.08
N MET A 111 -13.52 -4.27 7.34
CA MET A 111 -14.45 -5.37 7.12
C MET A 111 -14.48 -6.37 8.29
N ALA A 112 -13.36 -6.53 8.99
CA ALA A 112 -13.20 -7.56 10.03
C ALA A 112 -13.75 -7.16 11.40
N THR A 113 -14.01 -5.87 11.66
CA THR A 113 -14.54 -5.39 12.94
C THR A 113 -16.03 -5.17 12.84
N PHE A 114 -16.78 -5.80 13.72
CA PHE A 114 -18.23 -5.58 13.86
C PHE A 114 -18.51 -4.56 14.95
N HIS A 115 -19.44 -3.66 14.68
CA HIS A 115 -20.00 -2.74 15.67
C HIS A 115 -21.50 -2.60 15.44
N PRO A 116 -22.37 -2.72 16.47
CA PRO A 116 -23.82 -2.73 16.29
C PRO A 116 -24.39 -1.43 15.70
N ASP A 117 -23.78 -0.29 16.02
CA ASP A 117 -24.23 1.03 15.56
C ASP A 117 -23.56 1.48 14.26
N LEU A 118 -22.63 0.69 13.71
CA LEU A 118 -21.93 0.99 12.47
C LEU A 118 -22.09 -0.17 11.49
N PRO A 119 -22.34 0.11 10.21
CA PRO A 119 -22.62 -0.93 9.22
C PRO A 119 -21.48 -1.95 9.08
N ARG A 120 -20.21 -1.52 9.34
CA ARG A 120 -19.02 -2.34 9.15
C ARG A 120 -17.90 -2.04 10.16
N GLY A 121 -18.25 -1.83 11.42
CA GLY A 121 -17.26 -1.63 12.48
C GLY A 121 -16.62 -0.24 12.45
N THR A 122 -15.32 -0.18 12.75
CA THR A 122 -14.60 1.09 12.91
C THR A 122 -14.65 1.95 11.65
N ARG A 123 -15.17 3.15 11.80
CA ARG A 123 -15.23 4.16 10.73
C ARG A 123 -14.07 5.13 10.87
N VAL A 124 -13.31 5.28 9.80
CA VAL A 124 -12.21 6.24 9.71
C VAL A 124 -12.63 7.39 8.79
N ARG A 125 -12.46 8.62 9.27
CA ARG A 125 -12.65 9.81 8.45
C ARG A 125 -11.39 10.09 7.64
N THR A 126 -11.56 10.33 6.34
CA THR A 126 -10.49 10.71 5.42
C THR A 126 -10.79 12.07 4.80
N THR A 127 -9.75 12.77 4.38
CA THR A 127 -9.90 13.99 3.57
C THR A 127 -9.83 13.61 2.10
N PRO A 128 -10.82 13.94 1.27
CA PRO A 128 -10.74 13.78 -0.17
C PRO A 128 -9.50 14.50 -0.72
N LEU A 129 -8.81 13.88 -1.68
CA LEU A 129 -7.60 14.42 -2.32
C LEU A 129 -7.85 14.90 -3.74
N GLY A 130 -8.71 14.22 -4.47
CA GLY A 130 -8.99 14.49 -5.86
C GLY A 130 -9.86 13.40 -6.47
N THR A 131 -9.92 13.36 -7.79
CA THR A 131 -10.63 12.32 -8.53
C THR A 131 -9.88 10.99 -8.44
N LEU A 132 -10.59 9.89 -8.67
CA LEU A 132 -9.99 8.56 -8.78
C LEU A 132 -8.88 8.53 -9.84
N LYS A 133 -9.09 9.22 -10.96
CA LYS A 133 -8.10 9.34 -12.04
C LYS A 133 -6.82 10.03 -11.55
N GLU A 134 -6.93 11.14 -10.84
CA GLU A 134 -5.78 11.88 -10.32
C GLU A 134 -5.02 11.05 -9.26
N ILE A 135 -5.74 10.36 -8.39
CA ILE A 135 -5.13 9.48 -7.39
C ILE A 135 -4.34 8.35 -8.05
N LEU A 136 -4.88 7.73 -9.09
CA LEU A 136 -4.23 6.60 -9.74
C LEU A 136 -3.20 7.03 -10.80
N LEU A 137 -3.53 7.99 -11.65
CA LEU A 137 -2.80 8.30 -12.88
C LEU A 137 -2.25 9.73 -12.93
N GLY A 138 -2.60 10.58 -11.97
CA GLY A 138 -2.20 11.98 -11.92
C GLY A 138 -3.06 12.92 -12.78
N PRO A 139 -2.70 14.21 -12.83
CA PRO A 139 -1.49 14.79 -12.22
C PRO A 139 -1.53 14.81 -10.68
N ALA A 140 -0.36 14.89 -10.04
CA ALA A 140 -0.24 14.98 -8.58
C ALA A 140 0.12 16.42 -8.19
N PRO A 141 -0.79 17.20 -7.56
CA PRO A 141 -0.51 18.55 -7.07
C PRO A 141 0.28 18.56 -5.74
N VAL A 142 0.47 17.39 -5.13
CA VAL A 142 1.21 17.22 -3.86
C VAL A 142 2.39 16.28 -4.05
N ASN A 143 3.44 16.44 -3.24
CA ASN A 143 4.70 15.71 -3.36
C ASN A 143 4.89 14.64 -2.27
N ASP A 144 3.82 14.21 -1.62
CA ASP A 144 3.85 13.20 -0.53
C ASP A 144 3.69 11.75 -1.03
N GLY A 145 3.54 11.54 -2.34
CA GLY A 145 3.38 10.23 -2.98
C GLY A 145 1.98 9.64 -2.88
N SER A 146 1.01 10.35 -2.32
CA SER A 146 -0.37 9.88 -2.14
C SER A 146 -1.22 9.93 -3.41
N MET A 147 -0.76 10.64 -4.43
CA MET A 147 -1.41 10.76 -5.74
C MET A 147 -0.51 10.24 -6.84
N ASN A 148 -1.10 9.99 -8.03
CA ASN A 148 -0.40 9.37 -9.16
C ASN A 148 0.31 8.06 -8.78
N LEU A 149 -0.42 7.15 -8.15
CA LEU A 149 0.13 5.92 -7.60
C LEU A 149 0.83 5.05 -8.67
N PHE A 150 0.25 4.96 -9.87
CA PHE A 150 0.88 4.24 -10.99
C PHE A 150 2.11 4.97 -11.51
N GLY A 151 2.12 6.30 -11.52
CA GLY A 151 3.31 7.07 -11.86
C GLY A 151 4.44 6.82 -10.87
N GLY A 152 4.13 6.77 -9.57
CA GLY A 152 5.09 6.42 -8.54
C GLY A 152 5.70 5.03 -8.74
N LEU A 153 4.88 4.01 -9.02
CA LEU A 153 5.36 2.66 -9.35
C LEU A 153 6.25 2.67 -10.60
N ARG A 154 5.78 3.28 -11.70
CA ARG A 154 6.53 3.37 -12.96
C ARG A 154 7.87 4.07 -12.77
N THR A 155 7.91 5.16 -12.01
CA THR A 155 9.15 5.88 -11.72
C THR A 155 10.10 5.01 -10.90
N SER A 156 9.61 4.27 -9.91
CA SER A 156 10.44 3.34 -9.14
C SER A 156 11.06 2.27 -10.03
N MET A 157 10.26 1.66 -10.92
CA MET A 157 10.74 0.67 -11.88
C MET A 157 11.81 1.25 -12.81
N ALA A 158 11.54 2.41 -13.42
CA ALA A 158 12.47 3.07 -14.33
C ALA A 158 13.79 3.47 -13.65
N THR A 159 13.71 4.02 -12.43
CA THR A 159 14.90 4.44 -11.66
C THR A 159 15.79 3.25 -11.30
N THR A 160 15.21 2.08 -11.11
CA THR A 160 15.95 0.84 -10.78
C THR A 160 16.25 -0.04 -11.99
N GLY A 161 15.91 0.43 -13.22
CA GLY A 161 16.27 -0.24 -14.48
C GLY A 161 15.38 -1.41 -14.87
N TYR A 162 14.12 -1.43 -14.42
CA TYR A 162 13.16 -2.48 -14.77
C TYR A 162 12.05 -1.96 -15.67
N GLU A 163 11.72 -2.71 -16.71
CA GLU A 163 10.74 -2.32 -17.73
C GLU A 163 9.36 -2.93 -17.50
N ASP A 164 9.27 -4.05 -16.77
CA ASP A 164 8.04 -4.77 -16.51
C ASP A 164 7.93 -5.25 -15.04
N ILE A 165 6.71 -5.53 -14.61
CA ILE A 165 6.38 -5.97 -13.24
C ILE A 165 7.11 -7.27 -12.87
N ARG A 166 7.19 -8.22 -13.78
CA ARG A 166 7.78 -9.53 -13.50
C ARG A 166 9.29 -9.44 -13.29
N SER A 167 9.98 -8.60 -14.04
CA SER A 167 11.40 -8.34 -13.83
C SER A 167 11.62 -7.52 -12.54
N PHE A 168 10.73 -6.56 -12.25
CA PHE A 168 10.81 -5.74 -11.04
C PHE A 168 10.57 -6.53 -9.75
N GLN A 169 9.86 -7.66 -9.78
CA GLN A 169 9.76 -8.57 -8.64
C GLN A 169 11.11 -9.19 -8.21
N ARG A 170 12.17 -8.98 -8.97
CA ARG A 170 13.55 -9.43 -8.66
C ARG A 170 14.45 -8.29 -8.18
N ALA A 171 13.90 -7.09 -8.02
CA ALA A 171 14.64 -5.96 -7.49
C ALA A 171 15.13 -6.26 -6.07
N GLU A 172 16.38 -5.92 -5.80
CA GLU A 172 16.93 -6.08 -4.46
C GLU A 172 16.26 -5.11 -3.48
N VAL A 173 15.85 -5.66 -2.35
CA VAL A 173 15.20 -4.91 -1.26
C VAL A 173 15.99 -5.17 0.02
N MET A 174 16.36 -4.08 0.72
CA MET A 174 17.04 -4.22 2.00
C MET A 174 16.23 -3.58 3.14
N VAL A 175 16.39 -4.10 4.33
CA VAL A 175 15.83 -3.53 5.54
C VAL A 175 16.68 -2.34 5.97
N ALA A 176 16.05 -1.16 6.07
CA ALA A 176 16.71 0.05 6.57
C ALA A 176 16.16 0.39 7.97
N PRO A 177 16.85 0.03 9.06
CA PRO A 177 16.34 0.22 10.42
C PRO A 177 16.33 1.70 10.85
N ALA A 178 17.03 2.58 10.14
CA ALA A 178 17.21 3.99 10.50
C ALA A 178 16.89 4.94 9.33
N LEU A 179 15.68 4.88 8.80
CA LEU A 179 15.19 5.79 7.74
C LEU A 179 15.22 7.28 8.15
N MET A 180 15.25 7.58 9.45
CA MET A 180 15.22 8.93 10.01
C MET A 180 16.50 9.74 9.77
N SER A 181 17.62 9.10 9.40
CA SER A 181 18.92 9.76 9.22
C SER A 181 19.15 10.34 7.81
N GLU A 182 18.25 10.14 6.85
CA GLU A 182 18.45 10.48 5.44
C GLU A 182 17.84 11.85 5.05
N GLY A 183 18.08 12.89 5.82
CA GLY A 183 17.57 14.25 5.51
C GLY A 183 16.06 14.42 5.72
N LYS A 184 15.33 13.35 6.05
CA LYS A 184 13.87 13.40 6.27
C LYS A 184 13.47 14.24 7.50
N LYS A 185 14.40 14.43 8.43
CA LYS A 185 14.19 15.31 9.59
C LYS A 185 13.89 16.73 9.16
N LEU A 186 14.68 17.30 8.27
CA LEU A 186 14.45 18.64 7.72
C LEU A 186 13.15 18.74 6.93
N GLN A 187 12.81 17.70 6.14
CA GLN A 187 11.54 17.67 5.44
C GLN A 187 10.35 17.70 6.41
N ASN A 188 10.41 16.94 7.49
CA ASN A 188 9.36 16.90 8.51
C ASN A 188 9.26 18.23 9.27
N GLU A 189 10.39 18.83 9.66
CA GLU A 189 10.46 20.11 10.38
C GLU A 189 9.89 21.26 9.52
N GLN A 190 10.12 21.22 8.21
CA GLN A 190 9.63 22.21 7.25
C GLN A 190 8.25 21.87 6.68
N SER A 191 7.64 20.77 7.12
CA SER A 191 6.34 20.28 6.60
C SER A 191 6.32 20.10 5.08
N VAL A 192 7.43 19.63 4.49
CA VAL A 192 7.57 19.33 3.06
C VAL A 192 7.85 17.84 2.82
N GLY A 193 7.54 17.33 1.64
CA GLY A 193 7.79 15.94 1.28
C GLY A 193 6.98 14.93 2.08
N MET A 194 7.54 13.73 2.25
CA MET A 194 6.87 12.66 2.99
C MET A 194 6.72 13.00 4.48
N GLY A 195 5.48 12.99 4.96
CA GLY A 195 5.11 13.35 6.34
C GLY A 195 4.53 14.76 6.47
N SER A 196 4.60 15.59 5.44
CA SER A 196 3.82 16.82 5.41
C SER A 196 2.34 16.48 5.20
N ASN A 197 1.47 16.97 6.07
CA ASN A 197 0.06 17.08 5.74
C ASN A 197 -0.04 18.16 4.67
N GLY A 198 -0.16 17.81 3.40
CA GLY A 198 -0.06 18.66 2.21
C GLY A 198 -0.87 19.97 2.17
N ARG A 199 -1.38 20.41 3.32
CA ARG A 199 -2.09 21.68 3.50
C ARG A 199 -1.16 22.90 3.63
N ALA A 200 0.11 22.72 4.02
CA ALA A 200 1.03 23.85 4.20
C ALA A 200 1.61 24.37 2.87
N ALA A 201 1.74 23.52 1.86
CA ALA A 201 2.32 23.91 0.56
C ALA A 201 1.36 24.75 -0.30
N VAL A 202 0.05 24.62 -0.12
CA VAL A 202 -0.95 25.37 -0.88
C VAL A 202 -1.16 26.78 -0.32
N SER A 203 -0.92 26.99 1.00
CA SER A 203 -1.09 28.32 1.62
C SER A 203 0.13 29.22 1.48
N ALA A 204 1.29 28.68 1.15
CA ALA A 204 2.51 29.48 0.95
C ALA A 204 2.70 29.98 -0.50
N GLY A 205 1.84 29.55 -1.43
CA GLY A 205 1.95 29.90 -2.86
C GLY A 205 1.00 30.98 -3.36
N VAL A 206 0.19 31.60 -2.50
CA VAL A 206 -0.72 32.69 -2.89
C VAL A 206 -0.50 33.88 -1.97
N ALA A 207 0.66 34.52 -2.14
CA ALA A 207 0.86 35.91 -1.84
C ALA A 207 1.58 36.49 -3.06
N VAL A 208 0.86 36.64 -4.16
CA VAL A 208 1.26 37.55 -5.24
C VAL A 208 0.65 38.90 -4.85
N SER A 209 1.52 39.82 -4.48
CA SER A 209 1.24 41.22 -4.28
C SER A 209 0.54 41.83 -5.50
N ASP A 210 -0.65 42.35 -5.30
CA ASP A 210 -1.13 43.49 -6.07
C ASP A 210 -0.38 44.72 -5.57
N ASP A 211 0.50 45.26 -6.44
CA ASP A 211 0.86 46.65 -6.57
C ASP A 211 1.23 46.89 -8.04
#